data_dfb0613d281199b523f42d0ad242c7e2
#
_entry.id   dfb0613d281199b523f42d0ad242c7e2
#
_cell.length_a   1.000
_cell.length_b   1.000
_cell.length_c   1.000
_cell.angle_alpha   90.00
_cell.angle_beta   90.00
_cell.angle_gamma   90.00
#
_symmetry.space_group_name_H-M   'P 1'
#
loop_
_entity.id
_entity.type
_entity.pdbx_description
1 polymer ?
#
loop_
_entity_poly.entity_id
_entity_poly.type
_entity_poly.pdbx_seq_one_letter_code
_entity_poly.pdbx_strand_id
1 'polypeptide(L)'
;MNAGGISVPIFTTYSSNDYEYILNDCKPSLIIVSDNNQFQKIKKYINLNTQQIISFEKIETDSLLMQDILNEDNHKEIINHDLKRNMPACIIYTSGTSGNPKGVVLSHGGILSNCEGAVELLKPLTEKKIPIFLTWLPLSHSYEHTVQFIQIIVGAKVYYAESLEKLIPNMGFAKPTIMTAVPRFYQNLYTKINMNFEKQKRIKKIIINATLNLGKKILKKEKLNFREKIINCICSILVRKKIRNQFGGNLQAFVSGGGALDRNIGEFLNAIGLPTLQGYGLTEASPVVSCNLPDLVKVDTVGTPFRSNVVKIADDGEILIKGENVMLGYWNQEEETKKVIKEGWLHTGDIGELDHNNYLKITDRKKDIIVNLGGDNISPSKIENILCLNQLIEQSFVYGDKKNYLVAIIVCGKEVNKEQIKPVIENINRSLSSIEKIKKFILIYDEFTIDNGMLTPTLKLKRKVINKNYLKQIEKLY
;
A
#
# COMPACT_ATOMS: atom_id res chain seq x y z
N MET A 1 -11.93 19.22 -9.75
CA MET A 1 -11.95 19.80 -8.40
C MET A 1 -11.98 21.34 -8.42
N ASN A 2 -11.05 22.03 -9.07
CA ASN A 2 -11.04 23.51 -9.10
C ASN A 2 -12.32 24.14 -9.69
N ALA A 3 -13.02 23.43 -10.56
CA ALA A 3 -14.32 23.83 -11.11
C ALA A 3 -15.52 23.55 -10.16
N GLY A 4 -15.29 23.24 -8.89
CA GLY A 4 -16.33 22.91 -7.92
C GLY A 4 -16.90 21.51 -8.03
N GLY A 5 -16.42 20.69 -8.97
CA GLY A 5 -16.84 19.29 -9.12
C GLY A 5 -16.17 18.36 -8.12
N ILE A 6 -16.91 17.34 -7.65
CA ILE A 6 -16.39 16.27 -6.79
C ILE A 6 -15.91 15.13 -7.70
N SER A 7 -14.61 14.82 -7.67
CA SER A 7 -14.06 13.72 -8.47
C SER A 7 -14.31 12.36 -7.83
N VAL A 8 -14.61 11.34 -8.66
CA VAL A 8 -14.84 9.97 -8.21
C VAL A 8 -13.93 9.03 -9.03
N PRO A 9 -12.67 8.84 -8.61
CA PRO A 9 -11.76 7.97 -9.31
C PRO A 9 -12.12 6.50 -9.08
N ILE A 10 -12.29 5.74 -10.16
CA ILE A 10 -12.75 4.35 -10.14
C ILE A 10 -11.66 3.42 -10.66
N PHE A 11 -11.45 2.27 -10.03
CA PHE A 11 -10.52 1.26 -10.51
C PHE A 11 -11.02 0.62 -11.80
N THR A 12 -10.15 0.56 -12.82
CA THR A 12 -10.45 -0.09 -14.11
C THR A 12 -10.59 -1.62 -14.00
N THR A 13 -10.24 -2.17 -12.84
CA THR A 13 -10.29 -3.61 -12.51
C THR A 13 -11.47 -4.01 -11.62
N TYR A 14 -12.40 -3.08 -11.36
CA TYR A 14 -13.62 -3.43 -10.61
C TYR A 14 -14.50 -4.41 -11.38
N SER A 15 -15.24 -5.22 -10.62
CA SER A 15 -16.24 -6.12 -11.18
C SER A 15 -17.46 -5.35 -11.70
N SER A 16 -18.26 -6.02 -12.55
CA SER A 16 -19.53 -5.44 -13.04
C SER A 16 -20.47 -4.99 -11.91
N ASN A 17 -20.52 -5.75 -10.82
CA ASN A 17 -21.37 -5.41 -9.67
C ASN A 17 -20.82 -4.17 -8.92
N ASP A 18 -19.50 -4.00 -8.84
CA ASP A 18 -18.91 -2.83 -8.22
C ASP A 18 -19.20 -1.58 -9.07
N TYR A 19 -19.09 -1.67 -10.42
CA TYR A 19 -19.45 -0.55 -11.32
C TYR A 19 -20.91 -0.16 -11.18
N GLU A 20 -21.82 -1.15 -11.19
CA GLU A 20 -23.27 -0.91 -11.01
C GLU A 20 -23.55 -0.19 -9.70
N TYR A 21 -22.99 -0.70 -8.61
CA TYR A 21 -23.16 -0.12 -7.29
C TYR A 21 -22.65 1.33 -7.22
N ILE A 22 -21.40 1.55 -7.64
CA ILE A 22 -20.74 2.87 -7.53
C ILE A 22 -21.46 3.92 -8.38
N LEU A 23 -21.80 3.59 -9.63
CA LEU A 23 -22.48 4.52 -10.53
C LEU A 23 -23.89 4.88 -10.06
N ASN A 24 -24.61 3.91 -9.47
CA ASN A 24 -25.92 4.15 -8.87
C ASN A 24 -25.85 4.96 -7.57
N ASP A 25 -24.76 4.81 -6.79
CA ASP A 25 -24.58 5.49 -5.51
C ASP A 25 -24.11 6.95 -5.71
N CYS A 26 -23.11 7.21 -6.55
CA CYS A 26 -22.56 8.55 -6.76
C CYS A 26 -23.28 9.35 -7.87
N LYS A 27 -24.02 8.71 -8.77
CA LYS A 27 -24.78 9.34 -9.87
C LYS A 27 -24.02 10.47 -10.58
N PRO A 28 -22.91 10.17 -11.24
CA PRO A 28 -22.05 11.18 -11.84
C PRO A 28 -22.77 11.91 -12.98
N SER A 29 -22.61 13.22 -13.09
CA SER A 29 -23.11 14.02 -14.23
C SER A 29 -22.16 13.96 -15.44
N LEU A 30 -20.87 13.74 -15.19
CA LEU A 30 -19.82 13.63 -16.19
C LEU A 30 -19.01 12.35 -15.96
N ILE A 31 -18.76 11.61 -17.04
CA ILE A 31 -17.99 10.35 -16.99
C ILE A 31 -16.81 10.49 -17.96
N ILE A 32 -15.61 10.16 -17.50
CA ILE A 32 -14.39 10.16 -18.31
C ILE A 32 -13.90 8.73 -18.46
N VAL A 33 -13.71 8.26 -19.69
CA VAL A 33 -13.20 6.93 -20.00
C VAL A 33 -11.96 7.00 -20.90
N SER A 34 -11.04 6.05 -20.78
CA SER A 34 -9.85 6.00 -21.62
C SER A 34 -10.18 5.57 -23.06
N ASP A 35 -10.95 4.50 -23.19
CA ASP A 35 -11.16 3.77 -24.44
C ASP A 35 -12.51 3.05 -24.45
N ASN A 36 -12.81 2.41 -25.59
CA ASN A 36 -14.05 1.67 -25.77
C ASN A 36 -14.18 0.45 -24.84
N ASN A 37 -13.07 -0.21 -24.44
CA ASN A 37 -13.13 -1.33 -23.53
C ASN A 37 -13.61 -0.91 -22.14
N GLN A 38 -13.17 0.24 -21.64
CA GLN A 38 -13.65 0.78 -20.38
C GLN A 38 -15.11 1.24 -20.48
N PHE A 39 -15.48 1.86 -21.60
CA PHE A 39 -16.87 2.25 -21.86
C PHE A 39 -17.82 1.03 -21.82
N GLN A 40 -17.47 -0.07 -22.49
CA GLN A 40 -18.30 -1.30 -22.49
C GLN A 40 -18.57 -1.86 -21.09
N LYS A 41 -17.62 -1.71 -20.15
CA LYS A 41 -17.82 -2.17 -18.77
C LYS A 41 -18.93 -1.42 -18.03
N ILE A 42 -19.14 -0.14 -18.38
CA ILE A 42 -20.06 0.76 -17.66
C ILE A 42 -21.33 1.09 -18.46
N LYS A 43 -21.34 0.90 -19.76
CA LYS A 43 -22.40 1.29 -20.70
C LYS A 43 -23.82 1.00 -20.22
N LYS A 44 -24.05 -0.20 -19.68
CA LYS A 44 -25.39 -0.63 -19.22
C LYS A 44 -25.85 0.02 -17.90
N TYR A 45 -24.96 0.70 -17.20
CA TYR A 45 -25.24 1.32 -15.89
C TYR A 45 -25.34 2.84 -15.96
N ILE A 46 -25.14 3.44 -17.13
CA ILE A 46 -25.16 4.88 -17.36
C ILE A 46 -26.37 5.30 -18.18
N ASN A 47 -26.83 6.54 -17.95
CA ASN A 47 -27.93 7.13 -18.71
C ASN A 47 -27.36 8.19 -19.67
N LEU A 48 -27.20 7.84 -20.94
CA LEU A 48 -26.66 8.71 -21.97
C LEU A 48 -27.47 9.98 -22.23
N ASN A 49 -28.74 10.04 -21.76
CA ASN A 49 -29.58 11.24 -21.92
C ASN A 49 -29.29 12.29 -20.84
N THR A 50 -28.70 11.90 -19.71
CA THR A 50 -28.49 12.81 -18.56
C THR A 50 -27.04 12.91 -18.14
N GLN A 51 -26.15 12.07 -18.69
CA GLN A 51 -24.74 12.01 -18.34
C GLN A 51 -23.88 12.32 -19.57
N GLN A 52 -22.94 13.25 -19.43
CA GLN A 52 -21.97 13.56 -20.46
C GLN A 52 -20.80 12.59 -20.41
N ILE A 53 -20.26 12.25 -21.58
CA ILE A 53 -19.09 11.37 -21.67
C ILE A 53 -17.96 12.12 -22.37
N ILE A 54 -16.78 12.04 -21.75
CA ILE A 54 -15.50 12.44 -22.36
C ILE A 54 -14.67 11.17 -22.52
N SER A 55 -14.02 11.01 -23.66
CA SER A 55 -13.13 9.87 -23.91
C SER A 55 -11.77 10.33 -24.43
N PHE A 56 -10.72 9.55 -24.14
CA PHE A 56 -9.40 9.80 -24.73
C PHE A 56 -9.29 9.26 -26.15
N GLU A 57 -9.95 8.14 -26.43
CA GLU A 57 -10.03 7.52 -27.75
C GLU A 57 -11.48 7.50 -28.22
N LYS A 58 -11.68 7.32 -29.55
CA LYS A 58 -13.03 7.15 -30.11
C LYS A 58 -13.71 5.92 -29.52
N ILE A 59 -14.95 6.08 -29.08
CA ILE A 59 -15.81 5.03 -28.55
C ILE A 59 -17.06 4.88 -29.41
N GLU A 60 -17.84 3.84 -29.18
CA GLU A 60 -19.01 3.49 -30.00
C GLU A 60 -20.24 4.40 -29.80
N THR A 61 -20.18 5.35 -28.88
CA THR A 61 -21.26 6.31 -28.63
C THR A 61 -20.77 7.73 -28.85
N ASP A 62 -21.71 8.66 -28.94
CA ASP A 62 -21.39 10.08 -29.04
C ASP A 62 -20.71 10.55 -27.75
N SER A 63 -19.47 11.02 -27.87
CA SER A 63 -18.65 11.48 -26.76
C SER A 63 -17.77 12.64 -27.20
N LEU A 64 -17.46 13.53 -26.26
CA LEU A 64 -16.45 14.56 -26.49
C LEU A 64 -15.06 13.92 -26.40
N LEU A 65 -14.24 14.13 -27.43
CA LEU A 65 -12.84 13.69 -27.34
C LEU A 65 -12.04 14.66 -26.47
N MET A 66 -11.28 14.13 -25.51
CA MET A 66 -10.42 14.93 -24.64
C MET A 66 -9.46 15.80 -25.46
N GLN A 67 -8.92 15.27 -26.57
CA GLN A 67 -8.01 16.01 -27.43
C GLN A 67 -8.69 17.22 -28.10
N ASP A 68 -9.97 17.10 -28.49
CA ASP A 68 -10.72 18.22 -29.13
C ASP A 68 -10.97 19.31 -28.07
N ILE A 69 -11.36 18.93 -26.86
CA ILE A 69 -11.54 19.87 -25.75
C ILE A 69 -10.24 20.62 -25.41
N LEU A 70 -9.09 19.94 -25.43
CA LEU A 70 -7.79 20.55 -25.18
C LEU A 70 -7.31 21.45 -26.31
N ASN A 71 -7.76 21.22 -27.55
CA ASN A 71 -7.42 22.00 -28.73
C ASN A 71 -8.37 23.20 -28.94
N GLU A 72 -9.53 23.21 -28.30
CA GLU A 72 -10.43 24.35 -28.35
C GLU A 72 -9.77 25.56 -27.69
N ASP A 73 -9.60 26.63 -28.46
CA ASP A 73 -9.06 27.92 -28.03
C ASP A 73 -10.13 28.71 -27.24
N ASN A 74 -10.64 28.06 -26.20
CA ASN A 74 -11.69 28.60 -25.36
C ASN A 74 -11.08 29.51 -24.28
N HIS A 75 -10.87 30.78 -24.60
CA HIS A 75 -10.47 31.84 -23.67
C HIS A 75 -11.60 32.27 -22.72
N LYS A 76 -12.51 31.36 -22.35
CA LYS A 76 -13.50 31.65 -21.32
C LYS A 76 -12.77 31.82 -19.99
N GLU A 77 -13.07 32.92 -19.30
CA GLU A 77 -12.55 33.13 -17.93
C GLU A 77 -12.84 31.90 -17.08
N ILE A 78 -11.81 31.40 -16.39
CA ILE A 78 -11.98 30.33 -15.41
C ILE A 78 -12.87 30.89 -14.30
N ILE A 79 -14.07 30.32 -14.16
CA ILE A 79 -14.97 30.65 -13.07
C ILE A 79 -14.24 30.25 -11.78
N ASN A 80 -13.85 31.26 -11.00
CA ASN A 80 -13.22 31.04 -9.72
C ASN A 80 -14.29 30.68 -8.69
N HIS A 81 -14.42 29.39 -8.36
CA HIS A 81 -15.31 28.94 -7.31
C HIS A 81 -14.65 29.23 -5.96
N ASP A 82 -15.38 29.81 -5.01
CA ASP A 82 -14.92 30.04 -3.63
C ASP A 82 -14.82 28.71 -2.86
N LEU A 83 -13.82 27.93 -3.21
CA LEU A 83 -13.57 26.61 -2.63
C LEU A 83 -12.92 26.75 -1.26
N LYS A 84 -13.59 26.17 -0.25
CA LYS A 84 -13.10 26.14 1.13
C LYS A 84 -12.47 24.80 1.47
N ARG A 85 -11.52 24.80 2.40
CA ARG A 85 -10.80 23.58 2.84
C ARG A 85 -11.76 22.48 3.32
N ASN A 86 -12.87 22.81 3.94
CA ASN A 86 -13.87 21.86 4.44
C ASN A 86 -14.87 21.36 3.39
N MET A 87 -14.78 21.80 2.14
CA MET A 87 -15.67 21.32 1.07
C MET A 87 -15.20 19.97 0.53
N PRO A 88 -16.12 19.11 0.05
CA PRO A 88 -15.78 17.85 -0.60
C PRO A 88 -14.93 18.08 -1.86
N ALA A 89 -13.84 17.33 -2.00
CA ALA A 89 -12.97 17.35 -3.16
C ALA A 89 -13.09 16.09 -4.01
N CYS A 90 -13.11 14.93 -3.35
CA CYS A 90 -13.27 13.66 -4.04
C CYS A 90 -13.97 12.60 -3.17
N ILE A 91 -14.51 11.58 -3.84
CA ILE A 91 -15.06 10.37 -3.20
C ILE A 91 -14.24 9.19 -3.69
N ILE A 92 -13.58 8.49 -2.76
CA ILE A 92 -12.80 7.29 -3.07
C ILE A 92 -13.51 6.07 -2.50
N TYR A 93 -13.93 5.18 -3.39
CA TYR A 93 -14.60 3.94 -2.97
C TYR A 93 -13.59 2.91 -2.47
N THR A 94 -13.80 2.43 -1.26
CA THR A 94 -12.98 1.39 -0.63
C THR A 94 -13.75 0.09 -0.58
N SER A 95 -13.08 -1.02 -0.89
CA SER A 95 -13.66 -2.36 -0.72
C SER A 95 -13.82 -2.67 0.77
N GLY A 96 -15.01 -2.42 1.29
CA GLY A 96 -15.35 -2.77 2.66
C GLY A 96 -15.25 -4.29 2.89
N THR A 97 -14.84 -4.70 4.10
CA THR A 97 -14.80 -6.12 4.50
C THR A 97 -16.19 -6.75 4.64
N SER A 98 -17.26 -5.95 4.54
CA SER A 98 -18.63 -6.34 4.90
C SER A 98 -19.64 -6.35 3.74
N GLY A 99 -19.24 -6.10 2.49
CA GLY A 99 -20.18 -6.04 1.37
C GLY A 99 -19.79 -5.00 0.31
N ASN A 100 -20.75 -4.14 -0.06
CA ASN A 100 -20.56 -3.12 -1.08
C ASN A 100 -19.45 -2.12 -0.72
N PRO A 101 -18.76 -1.55 -1.72
CA PRO A 101 -17.77 -0.50 -1.49
C PRO A 101 -18.37 0.72 -0.78
N LYS A 102 -17.59 1.35 0.12
CA LYS A 102 -18.00 2.59 0.79
C LYS A 102 -17.29 3.77 0.14
N GLY A 103 -18.05 4.79 -0.25
CA GLY A 103 -17.52 6.04 -0.78
C GLY A 103 -17.00 6.95 0.34
N VAL A 104 -15.68 7.07 0.47
CA VAL A 104 -15.04 7.94 1.46
C VAL A 104 -14.97 9.36 0.91
N VAL A 105 -15.61 10.32 1.55
CA VAL A 105 -15.64 11.73 1.12
C VAL A 105 -14.45 12.47 1.72
N LEU A 106 -13.52 12.88 0.88
CA LEU A 106 -12.33 13.63 1.27
C LEU A 106 -12.53 15.12 0.96
N SER A 107 -12.11 15.97 1.90
CA SER A 107 -12.15 17.42 1.74
C SER A 107 -10.90 17.95 1.01
N HIS A 108 -11.01 19.16 0.46
CA HIS A 108 -9.84 19.89 -0.06
C HIS A 108 -8.77 20.06 1.03
N GLY A 109 -9.19 20.42 2.25
CA GLY A 109 -8.29 20.58 3.38
C GLY A 109 -7.59 19.30 3.79
N GLY A 110 -8.29 18.16 3.78
CA GLY A 110 -7.69 16.86 4.10
C GLY A 110 -6.57 16.48 3.14
N ILE A 111 -6.77 16.69 1.84
CA ILE A 111 -5.74 16.45 0.82
C ILE A 111 -4.56 17.43 1.01
N LEU A 112 -4.85 18.72 1.18
CA LEU A 112 -3.81 19.75 1.37
C LEU A 112 -2.99 19.51 2.64
N SER A 113 -3.63 19.17 3.77
CA SER A 113 -2.96 18.83 5.02
C SER A 113 -1.98 17.64 4.86
N ASN A 114 -2.38 16.63 4.10
CA ASN A 114 -1.49 15.52 3.75
C ASN A 114 -0.30 15.97 2.89
N CYS A 115 -0.54 16.84 1.91
CA CYS A 115 0.51 17.40 1.09
C CYS A 115 1.50 18.23 1.90
N GLU A 116 1.01 19.09 2.80
CA GLU A 116 1.83 19.91 3.71
C GLU A 116 2.74 19.03 4.58
N GLY A 117 2.17 17.98 5.20
CA GLY A 117 2.95 17.04 6.00
C GLY A 117 3.98 16.24 5.20
N ALA A 118 3.62 15.82 3.98
CA ALA A 118 4.54 15.10 3.11
C ALA A 118 5.66 15.98 2.56
N VAL A 119 5.39 17.23 2.21
CA VAL A 119 6.39 18.21 1.78
C VAL A 119 7.42 18.45 2.89
N GLU A 120 6.96 18.63 4.12
CA GLU A 120 7.87 18.79 5.28
C GLU A 120 8.75 17.54 5.46
N LEU A 121 8.17 16.36 5.41
CA LEU A 121 8.90 15.09 5.54
C LEU A 121 9.93 14.90 4.43
N LEU A 122 9.56 15.20 3.19
CA LEU A 122 10.40 14.99 2.02
C LEU A 122 11.42 16.12 1.77
N LYS A 123 11.33 17.22 2.51
CA LYS A 123 12.20 18.40 2.36
C LYS A 123 13.69 18.06 2.24
N PRO A 124 14.28 17.17 3.09
CA PRO A 124 15.69 16.79 2.96
C PRO A 124 16.06 16.15 1.62
N LEU A 125 15.07 15.54 0.93
CA LEU A 125 15.25 14.84 -0.33
C LEU A 125 14.96 15.72 -1.56
N THR A 126 14.22 16.82 -1.39
CA THR A 126 13.71 17.65 -2.49
C THR A 126 14.38 19.00 -2.63
N GLU A 127 14.98 19.55 -1.55
CA GLU A 127 15.58 20.90 -1.56
C GLU A 127 16.79 21.06 -2.51
N LYS A 128 17.57 20.00 -2.69
CA LYS A 128 18.85 20.10 -3.43
C LYS A 128 18.72 19.91 -4.94
N LYS A 129 17.69 19.23 -5.38
CA LYS A 129 17.45 18.89 -6.79
C LYS A 129 15.98 18.72 -7.04
N ILE A 130 15.53 19.00 -8.25
CA ILE A 130 14.16 18.68 -8.69
C ILE A 130 13.90 17.19 -8.49
N PRO A 131 12.93 16.82 -7.67
CA PRO A 131 12.60 15.42 -7.45
C PRO A 131 12.05 14.77 -8.70
N ILE A 132 12.36 13.49 -8.91
CA ILE A 132 11.89 12.70 -10.03
C ILE A 132 11.08 11.54 -9.45
N PHE A 133 9.83 11.44 -9.88
CA PHE A 133 8.92 10.36 -9.49
C PHE A 133 8.66 9.41 -10.65
N LEU A 134 8.51 8.13 -10.34
CA LEU A 134 7.95 7.13 -11.25
C LEU A 134 6.66 6.61 -10.63
N THR A 135 5.54 7.04 -11.21
CA THR A 135 4.19 6.65 -10.79
C THR A 135 3.77 5.36 -11.51
N TRP A 136 3.27 4.39 -10.75
CA TRP A 136 2.82 3.10 -11.26
C TRP A 136 1.63 2.53 -10.49
N LEU A 137 1.35 3.07 -9.31
CA LEU A 137 0.19 2.68 -8.53
C LEU A 137 -1.08 3.32 -9.12
N PRO A 138 -2.26 2.70 -8.93
CA PRO A 138 -3.52 3.24 -9.46
C PRO A 138 -3.86 4.60 -8.85
N LEU A 139 -4.13 5.60 -9.68
CA LEU A 139 -4.57 6.94 -9.25
C LEU A 139 -5.96 6.94 -8.60
N SER A 140 -6.72 5.87 -8.76
CA SER A 140 -7.98 5.63 -8.06
C SER A 140 -7.81 5.20 -6.60
N HIS A 141 -6.60 4.85 -6.18
CA HIS A 141 -6.29 4.59 -4.78
C HIS A 141 -5.86 5.88 -4.08
N SER A 142 -6.39 6.15 -2.89
CA SER A 142 -6.12 7.37 -2.12
C SER A 142 -4.63 7.67 -1.95
N TYR A 143 -3.78 6.65 -1.80
CA TYR A 143 -2.34 6.80 -1.65
C TYR A 143 -1.71 7.48 -2.87
N GLU A 144 -1.82 6.91 -4.05
CA GLU A 144 -1.22 7.49 -5.25
C GLU A 144 -1.96 8.75 -5.69
N HIS A 145 -3.27 8.81 -5.45
CA HIS A 145 -4.07 10.02 -5.70
C HIS A 145 -3.48 11.25 -4.97
N THR A 146 -3.18 11.12 -3.68
CA THR A 146 -2.57 12.20 -2.90
C THR A 146 -1.11 12.45 -3.30
N VAL A 147 -0.35 11.40 -3.65
CA VAL A 147 1.03 11.55 -4.14
C VAL A 147 1.10 12.41 -5.40
N GLN A 148 0.09 12.37 -6.29
CA GLN A 148 0.03 13.28 -7.46
C GLN A 148 0.01 14.75 -7.05
N PHE A 149 -0.74 15.13 -6.03
CA PHE A 149 -0.74 16.51 -5.52
C PHE A 149 0.59 16.87 -4.87
N ILE A 150 1.21 15.94 -4.14
CA ILE A 150 2.55 16.15 -3.58
C ILE A 150 3.56 16.41 -4.70
N GLN A 151 3.52 15.65 -5.79
CA GLN A 151 4.41 15.82 -6.95
C GLN A 151 4.26 17.21 -7.57
N ILE A 152 3.02 17.73 -7.68
CA ILE A 152 2.73 19.08 -8.19
C ILE A 152 3.32 20.13 -7.26
N ILE A 153 3.08 20.02 -5.95
CA ILE A 153 3.52 21.01 -4.94
C ILE A 153 5.06 21.11 -4.87
N VAL A 154 5.77 19.96 -4.95
CA VAL A 154 7.23 19.95 -4.91
C VAL A 154 7.88 20.25 -6.27
N GLY A 155 7.09 20.54 -7.31
CA GLY A 155 7.59 20.80 -8.67
C GLY A 155 8.33 19.61 -9.27
N ALA A 156 7.84 18.40 -9.05
CA ALA A 156 8.51 17.19 -9.47
C ALA A 156 8.43 16.95 -10.98
N LYS A 157 9.46 16.28 -11.51
CA LYS A 157 9.37 15.62 -12.80
C LYS A 157 8.73 14.25 -12.61
N VAL A 158 7.62 13.99 -13.30
CA VAL A 158 6.83 12.77 -13.15
C VAL A 158 6.90 11.93 -14.41
N TYR A 159 7.20 10.64 -14.22
CA TYR A 159 7.09 9.61 -15.26
C TYR A 159 6.02 8.61 -14.84
N TYR A 160 5.25 8.12 -15.81
CA TYR A 160 4.27 7.06 -15.61
C TYR A 160 4.81 5.76 -16.17
N ALA A 161 4.75 4.69 -15.38
CA ALA A 161 5.21 3.38 -15.82
C ALA A 161 4.26 2.79 -16.86
N GLU A 162 4.80 2.13 -17.88
CA GLU A 162 4.03 1.50 -18.94
C GLU A 162 3.22 0.30 -18.43
N SER A 163 3.85 -0.54 -17.63
CA SER A 163 3.23 -1.70 -16.99
C SER A 163 4.07 -2.17 -15.79
N LEU A 164 3.52 -3.10 -15.01
CA LEU A 164 4.21 -3.69 -13.87
C LEU A 164 5.45 -4.50 -14.30
N GLU A 165 5.37 -5.19 -15.44
CA GLU A 165 6.46 -6.00 -16.01
C GLU A 165 7.62 -5.13 -16.46
N LYS A 166 7.32 -3.92 -16.96
CA LYS A 166 8.32 -2.95 -17.44
C LYS A 166 8.83 -2.01 -16.34
N LEU A 167 8.39 -2.18 -15.11
CA LEU A 167 8.70 -1.25 -14.02
C LEU A 167 10.21 -1.06 -13.80
N ILE A 168 11.00 -2.14 -13.81
CA ILE A 168 12.48 -2.06 -13.64
C ILE A 168 13.14 -1.36 -14.84
N PRO A 169 12.86 -1.71 -16.11
CA PRO A 169 13.31 -0.90 -17.26
C PRO A 169 12.93 0.58 -17.18
N ASN A 170 11.68 0.87 -16.79
CA ASN A 170 11.20 2.25 -16.63
C ASN A 170 11.98 2.99 -15.52
N MET A 171 12.35 2.33 -14.42
CA MET A 171 13.23 2.92 -13.40
C MET A 171 14.62 3.25 -13.95
N GLY A 172 15.18 2.37 -14.79
CA GLY A 172 16.46 2.62 -15.46
C GLY A 172 16.43 3.85 -16.36
N PHE A 173 15.30 4.10 -17.04
CA PHE A 173 15.08 5.24 -17.93
C PHE A 173 14.79 6.53 -17.12
N ALA A 174 13.78 6.52 -16.26
CA ALA A 174 13.32 7.67 -15.50
C ALA A 174 14.33 8.12 -14.42
N LYS A 175 15.12 7.19 -13.90
CA LYS A 175 16.09 7.40 -12.80
C LYS A 175 15.46 8.12 -11.60
N PRO A 176 14.36 7.58 -11.04
CA PRO A 176 13.59 8.26 -10.01
C PRO A 176 14.43 8.52 -8.76
N THR A 177 14.15 9.64 -8.09
CA THR A 177 14.72 9.96 -6.77
C THR A 177 13.82 9.45 -5.66
N ILE A 178 12.51 9.48 -5.86
CA ILE A 178 11.49 9.00 -4.92
C ILE A 178 10.51 8.11 -5.68
N MET A 179 10.11 7.01 -5.06
CA MET A 179 9.12 6.10 -5.63
C MET A 179 8.22 5.52 -4.55
N THR A 180 6.93 5.61 -4.76
CA THR A 180 5.92 4.95 -3.91
C THR A 180 5.76 3.50 -4.32
N ALA A 181 5.59 2.62 -3.34
CA ALA A 181 5.32 1.21 -3.60
C ALA A 181 4.55 0.54 -2.46
N VAL A 182 4.05 -0.65 -2.72
CA VAL A 182 3.29 -1.48 -1.78
C VAL A 182 4.11 -2.68 -1.29
N PRO A 183 3.80 -3.29 -0.13
CA PRO A 183 4.57 -4.38 0.45
C PRO A 183 4.88 -5.54 -0.51
N ARG A 184 3.93 -5.92 -1.37
CA ARG A 184 4.11 -6.98 -2.36
C ARG A 184 5.28 -6.72 -3.33
N PHE A 185 5.46 -5.46 -3.74
CA PHE A 185 6.61 -5.07 -4.56
C PHE A 185 7.94 -5.34 -3.84
N TYR A 186 8.02 -4.97 -2.56
CA TYR A 186 9.24 -5.16 -1.76
C TYR A 186 9.53 -6.63 -1.46
N GLN A 187 8.50 -7.45 -1.25
CA GLN A 187 8.62 -8.91 -1.11
C GLN A 187 9.24 -9.53 -2.37
N ASN A 188 8.69 -9.20 -3.53
CA ASN A 188 9.21 -9.67 -4.82
C ASN A 188 10.66 -9.21 -5.06
N LEU A 189 10.95 -7.96 -4.70
CA LEU A 189 12.29 -7.39 -4.82
C LEU A 189 13.28 -8.10 -3.90
N TYR A 190 12.92 -8.31 -2.64
CA TYR A 190 13.71 -9.07 -1.66
C TYR A 190 14.04 -10.47 -2.16
N THR A 191 13.02 -11.21 -2.62
CA THR A 191 13.20 -12.57 -3.15
C THR A 191 14.14 -12.60 -4.34
N LYS A 192 13.95 -11.74 -5.34
CA LYS A 192 14.79 -11.67 -6.55
C LYS A 192 16.24 -11.31 -6.21
N ILE A 193 16.47 -10.35 -5.30
CA ILE A 193 17.85 -9.97 -4.92
C ILE A 193 18.52 -11.09 -4.13
N ASN A 194 17.82 -11.74 -3.19
CA ASN A 194 18.37 -12.85 -2.42
C ASN A 194 18.73 -14.03 -3.32
N MET A 195 17.86 -14.41 -4.27
CA MET A 195 18.20 -15.45 -5.26
C MET A 195 19.47 -15.12 -6.04
N ASN A 196 19.66 -13.86 -6.43
CA ASN A 196 20.87 -13.42 -7.09
C ASN A 196 22.10 -13.48 -6.17
N PHE A 197 21.94 -13.17 -4.88
CA PHE A 197 23.01 -13.27 -3.88
C PHE A 197 23.45 -14.72 -3.65
N GLU A 198 22.50 -15.65 -3.58
CA GLU A 198 22.78 -17.08 -3.42
C GLU A 198 23.57 -17.69 -4.60
N LYS A 199 23.40 -17.17 -5.80
CA LYS A 199 24.15 -17.60 -6.99
C LYS A 199 25.59 -17.05 -7.05
N GLN A 200 25.99 -16.15 -6.14
CA GLN A 200 27.32 -15.54 -6.18
C GLN A 200 28.42 -16.47 -5.65
N LYS A 201 29.65 -16.28 -6.14
CA LYS A 201 30.82 -17.00 -5.66
C LYS A 201 31.16 -16.63 -4.20
N ARG A 202 31.85 -17.51 -3.48
CA ARG A 202 32.16 -17.41 -2.04
C ARG A 202 32.68 -16.03 -1.59
N ILE A 203 33.63 -15.45 -2.33
CA ILE A 203 34.22 -14.14 -1.98
C ILE A 203 33.15 -13.03 -2.05
N LYS A 204 32.29 -13.03 -3.08
CA LYS A 204 31.21 -12.03 -3.19
C LYS A 204 30.17 -12.23 -2.08
N LYS A 205 29.85 -13.48 -1.70
CA LYS A 205 28.95 -13.76 -0.57
C LYS A 205 29.49 -13.17 0.75
N ILE A 206 30.78 -13.24 0.99
CA ILE A 206 31.41 -12.62 2.20
C ILE A 206 31.18 -11.11 2.19
N ILE A 207 31.37 -10.43 1.06
CA ILE A 207 31.18 -8.97 0.95
C ILE A 207 29.69 -8.62 1.11
N ILE A 208 28.78 -9.40 0.54
CA ILE A 208 27.33 -9.24 0.68
C ILE A 208 26.92 -9.37 2.15
N ASN A 209 27.38 -10.43 2.84
CA ASN A 209 27.07 -10.63 4.25
C ASN A 209 27.63 -9.49 5.14
N ALA A 210 28.85 -9.02 4.85
CA ALA A 210 29.41 -7.85 5.51
C ALA A 210 28.54 -6.60 5.28
N THR A 211 28.04 -6.40 4.03
CA THR A 211 27.12 -5.29 3.70
C THR A 211 25.87 -5.33 4.51
N LEU A 212 25.22 -6.51 4.64
CA LEU A 212 24.01 -6.70 5.41
C LEU A 212 24.23 -6.44 6.90
N ASN A 213 25.29 -7.02 7.47
CA ASN A 213 25.62 -6.86 8.89
C ASN A 213 25.94 -5.40 9.26
N LEU A 214 26.79 -4.74 8.47
CA LEU A 214 27.14 -3.33 8.70
C LEU A 214 25.95 -2.40 8.44
N GLY A 215 25.13 -2.72 7.43
CA GLY A 215 23.90 -1.96 7.19
C GLY A 215 22.91 -2.04 8.36
N LYS A 216 22.73 -3.22 8.98
CA LYS A 216 21.92 -3.39 10.19
C LYS A 216 22.46 -2.60 11.38
N LYS A 217 23.79 -2.58 11.60
CA LYS A 217 24.41 -1.76 12.63
C LYS A 217 24.14 -0.27 12.42
N ILE A 218 24.27 0.20 11.19
CA ILE A 218 24.01 1.62 10.84
C ILE A 218 22.55 1.99 11.11
N LEU A 219 21.60 1.13 10.73
CA LEU A 219 20.18 1.34 11.01
C LEU A 219 19.87 1.44 12.51
N LYS A 220 20.57 0.65 13.32
CA LYS A 220 20.48 0.70 14.79
C LYS A 220 21.26 1.86 15.42
N LYS A 221 21.90 2.69 14.61
CA LYS A 221 22.81 3.79 15.06
C LYS A 221 23.97 3.31 15.92
N GLU A 222 24.41 2.06 15.75
CA GLU A 222 25.59 1.53 16.42
C GLU A 222 26.86 2.18 15.83
N LYS A 223 27.83 2.53 16.71
CA LYS A 223 29.10 3.12 16.29
C LYS A 223 29.96 2.04 15.59
N LEU A 224 30.37 2.31 14.36
CA LEU A 224 31.33 1.46 13.65
C LEU A 224 32.76 1.78 14.11
N ASN A 225 33.56 0.73 14.35
CA ASN A 225 35.00 0.88 14.60
C ASN A 225 35.74 1.22 13.27
N PHE A 226 37.03 1.54 13.36
CA PHE A 226 37.82 1.98 12.21
C PHE A 226 37.85 0.93 11.06
N ARG A 227 38.04 -0.34 11.39
CA ARG A 227 38.03 -1.44 10.40
C ARG A 227 36.66 -1.59 9.74
N GLU A 228 35.59 -1.52 10.51
CA GLU A 228 34.22 -1.57 10.01
C GLU A 228 33.89 -0.41 9.06
N LYS A 229 34.42 0.79 9.34
CA LYS A 229 34.27 1.95 8.44
C LYS A 229 34.91 1.72 7.09
N ILE A 230 36.12 1.15 7.04
CA ILE A 230 36.82 0.81 5.80
C ILE A 230 36.02 -0.26 5.03
N ILE A 231 35.63 -1.36 5.69
CA ILE A 231 34.83 -2.43 5.06
C ILE A 231 33.51 -1.85 4.55
N ASN A 232 32.85 -0.98 5.30
CA ASN A 232 31.59 -0.35 4.89
C ASN A 232 31.76 0.53 3.63
N CYS A 233 32.88 1.21 3.47
CA CYS A 233 33.21 1.95 2.25
C CYS A 233 33.32 1.00 1.04
N ILE A 234 34.03 -0.12 1.20
CA ILE A 234 34.15 -1.17 0.16
C ILE A 234 32.76 -1.73 -0.19
N CYS A 235 31.97 -2.08 0.81
CA CYS A 235 30.59 -2.55 0.64
C CYS A 235 29.73 -1.53 -0.11
N SER A 236 29.90 -0.23 0.15
CA SER A 236 29.15 0.83 -0.53
C SER A 236 29.47 0.90 -2.02
N ILE A 237 30.73 0.69 -2.40
CA ILE A 237 31.18 0.73 -3.80
C ILE A 237 30.81 -0.57 -4.53
N LEU A 238 31.11 -1.72 -3.92
CA LEU A 238 31.01 -3.02 -4.60
C LEU A 238 29.58 -3.61 -4.60
N VAL A 239 28.75 -3.26 -3.60
CA VAL A 239 27.40 -3.82 -3.47
C VAL A 239 26.36 -2.71 -3.61
N ARG A 240 26.29 -1.75 -2.68
CA ARG A 240 25.18 -0.77 -2.63
C ARG A 240 25.10 0.10 -3.88
N LYS A 241 26.22 0.60 -4.41
CA LYS A 241 26.25 1.38 -5.65
C LYS A 241 25.77 0.57 -6.84
N LYS A 242 26.21 -0.72 -6.95
CA LYS A 242 25.77 -1.60 -8.05
C LYS A 242 24.26 -1.88 -8.01
N ILE A 243 23.73 -2.11 -6.81
CA ILE A 243 22.29 -2.32 -6.63
C ILE A 243 21.52 -1.04 -7.01
N ARG A 244 21.90 0.11 -6.47
CA ARG A 244 21.24 1.39 -6.80
C ARG A 244 21.25 1.67 -8.30
N ASN A 245 22.34 1.36 -9.00
CA ASN A 245 22.43 1.56 -10.44
C ASN A 245 21.40 0.75 -11.23
N GLN A 246 20.96 -0.41 -10.75
CA GLN A 246 19.86 -1.19 -11.36
C GLN A 246 18.51 -0.47 -11.26
N PHE A 247 18.37 0.46 -10.31
CA PHE A 247 17.22 1.29 -10.09
C PHE A 247 17.41 2.73 -10.56
N GLY A 248 18.26 2.94 -11.57
CA GLY A 248 18.53 4.25 -12.17
C GLY A 248 19.61 5.08 -11.46
N GLY A 249 20.14 4.63 -10.32
CA GLY A 249 21.28 5.23 -9.62
C GLY A 249 20.95 6.43 -8.73
N ASN A 250 19.80 7.07 -8.90
CA ASN A 250 19.40 8.32 -8.22
C ASN A 250 18.45 8.12 -7.04
N LEU A 251 18.00 6.89 -6.79
CA LEU A 251 17.00 6.60 -5.77
C LEU A 251 17.47 7.01 -4.38
N GLN A 252 16.73 7.93 -3.75
CA GLN A 252 16.95 8.45 -2.40
C GLN A 252 15.96 7.85 -1.40
N ALA A 253 14.74 7.54 -1.84
CA ALA A 253 13.75 6.87 -1.01
C ALA A 253 12.75 6.06 -1.82
N PHE A 254 12.49 4.84 -1.35
CA PHE A 254 11.21 4.18 -1.51
C PHE A 254 10.28 4.59 -0.37
N VAL A 255 9.01 4.84 -0.66
CA VAL A 255 7.98 5.06 0.37
C VAL A 255 7.00 3.91 0.32
N SER A 256 6.98 3.11 1.37
CA SER A 256 6.10 1.96 1.50
C SER A 256 4.79 2.34 2.17
N GLY A 257 3.68 2.12 1.48
CA GLY A 257 2.34 2.38 2.00
C GLY A 257 1.35 1.28 1.63
N GLY A 258 0.11 1.41 2.09
CA GLY A 258 -0.98 0.51 1.75
C GLY A 258 -1.01 -0.84 2.49
N GLY A 259 -0.03 -1.15 3.32
CA GLY A 259 0.04 -2.37 4.14
C GLY A 259 1.33 -2.45 4.94
N ALA A 260 1.41 -3.39 5.87
CA ALA A 260 2.60 -3.61 6.70
C ALA A 260 3.75 -4.20 5.86
N LEU A 261 4.92 -3.59 5.95
CA LEU A 261 6.16 -4.12 5.40
C LEU A 261 6.83 -5.01 6.46
N ASP A 262 7.21 -6.22 6.08
CA ASP A 262 7.97 -7.11 6.97
C ASP A 262 9.28 -6.45 7.40
N ARG A 263 9.59 -6.56 8.70
CA ARG A 263 10.78 -5.97 9.32
C ARG A 263 12.07 -6.44 8.65
N ASN A 264 12.20 -7.73 8.33
CA ASN A 264 13.41 -8.29 7.74
C ASN A 264 13.62 -7.74 6.33
N ILE A 265 12.54 -7.54 5.57
CA ILE A 265 12.58 -6.91 4.24
C ILE A 265 13.02 -5.45 4.37
N GLY A 266 12.43 -4.70 5.29
CA GLY A 266 12.81 -3.31 5.55
C GLY A 266 14.28 -3.16 5.97
N GLU A 267 14.77 -3.99 6.90
CA GLU A 267 16.17 -4.04 7.31
C GLU A 267 17.09 -4.38 6.14
N PHE A 268 16.72 -5.39 5.35
CA PHE A 268 17.50 -5.84 4.20
C PHE A 268 17.65 -4.74 3.14
N LEU A 269 16.53 -4.14 2.71
CA LEU A 269 16.55 -3.11 1.66
C LEU A 269 17.39 -1.90 2.07
N ASN A 270 17.20 -1.40 3.28
CA ASN A 270 18.01 -0.29 3.81
C ASN A 270 19.50 -0.68 3.89
N ALA A 271 19.81 -1.89 4.37
CA ALA A 271 21.20 -2.37 4.50
C ALA A 271 21.93 -2.46 3.15
N ILE A 272 21.25 -2.86 2.08
CA ILE A 272 21.82 -2.96 0.73
C ILE A 272 21.83 -1.64 -0.03
N GLY A 273 21.38 -0.54 0.57
CA GLY A 273 21.44 0.79 -0.01
C GLY A 273 20.22 1.20 -0.85
N LEU A 274 19.07 0.57 -0.60
CA LEU A 274 17.77 0.97 -1.10
C LEU A 274 16.95 1.57 0.06
N PRO A 275 17.08 2.88 0.34
CA PRO A 275 16.39 3.52 1.46
C PRO A 275 14.89 3.30 1.36
N THR A 276 14.28 2.72 2.37
CA THR A 276 12.86 2.39 2.40
C THR A 276 12.23 2.98 3.64
N LEU A 277 11.31 3.93 3.43
CA LEU A 277 10.51 4.59 4.44
C LEU A 277 9.16 3.89 4.52
N GLN A 278 8.72 3.53 5.70
CA GLN A 278 7.39 2.98 5.89
C GLN A 278 6.47 4.06 6.42
N GLY A 279 5.29 4.20 5.79
CA GLY A 279 4.22 5.07 6.22
C GLY A 279 2.94 4.30 6.54
N TYR A 280 2.07 4.92 7.31
CA TYR A 280 0.76 4.43 7.69
C TYR A 280 -0.32 5.40 7.27
N GLY A 281 -1.43 4.82 6.84
CA GLY A 281 -2.61 5.57 6.53
C GLY A 281 -3.77 4.71 6.03
N LEU A 282 -4.90 5.35 5.88
CA LEU A 282 -6.14 4.76 5.39
C LEU A 282 -6.90 5.83 4.60
N THR A 283 -7.77 5.41 3.69
CA THR A 283 -8.50 6.35 2.83
C THR A 283 -9.27 7.38 3.65
N GLU A 284 -9.82 6.96 4.79
CA GLU A 284 -10.56 7.79 5.75
C GLU A 284 -9.69 8.88 6.43
N ALA A 285 -8.36 8.87 6.20
CA ALA A 285 -7.42 9.88 6.70
C ALA A 285 -6.65 10.63 5.60
N SER A 286 -7.12 10.64 4.36
CA SER A 286 -6.68 11.45 3.17
C SER A 286 -5.26 11.25 2.61
N PRO A 287 -4.58 10.11 2.57
CA PRO A 287 -4.69 8.94 3.43
C PRO A 287 -3.64 8.89 4.55
N VAL A 288 -2.54 9.70 4.47
CA VAL A 288 -1.32 9.51 5.30
C VAL A 288 -1.49 10.07 6.70
N VAL A 289 -1.21 9.25 7.69
CA VAL A 289 -1.22 9.61 9.10
C VAL A 289 0.19 9.83 9.62
N SER A 290 1.11 8.92 9.29
CA SER A 290 2.50 8.94 9.74
C SER A 290 3.44 8.37 8.69
N CYS A 291 4.72 8.74 8.76
CA CYS A 291 5.76 8.15 7.93
C CYS A 291 7.12 8.24 8.63
N ASN A 292 8.01 7.28 8.35
CA ASN A 292 9.39 7.33 8.79
C ASN A 292 10.13 8.52 8.16
N LEU A 293 10.93 9.21 8.95
CA LEU A 293 11.80 10.27 8.48
C LEU A 293 13.01 9.69 7.72
N PRO A 294 13.48 10.32 6.62
CA PRO A 294 14.60 9.81 5.83
C PRO A 294 15.88 9.54 6.63
N ASP A 295 16.19 10.40 7.61
CA ASP A 295 17.40 10.30 8.43
C ASP A 295 17.20 9.52 9.74
N LEU A 296 15.97 9.11 10.05
CA LEU A 296 15.58 8.51 11.33
C LEU A 296 14.65 7.29 11.12
N VAL A 297 15.03 6.39 10.23
CA VAL A 297 14.20 5.19 9.94
C VAL A 297 14.23 4.22 11.11
N LYS A 298 13.06 3.92 11.68
CA LYS A 298 12.83 2.79 12.58
C LYS A 298 12.00 1.74 11.84
N VAL A 299 12.65 0.68 11.40
CA VAL A 299 12.09 -0.29 10.43
C VAL A 299 10.85 -1.04 10.92
N ASP A 300 10.69 -1.20 12.22
CA ASP A 300 9.54 -1.85 12.87
C ASP A 300 8.40 -0.89 13.19
N THR A 301 8.49 0.35 12.73
CA THR A 301 7.47 1.38 12.93
C THR A 301 7.05 2.01 11.61
N VAL A 302 5.94 2.71 11.64
CA VAL A 302 5.42 3.50 10.52
C VAL A 302 5.75 5.00 10.67
N GLY A 303 6.78 5.32 11.48
CA GLY A 303 7.27 6.67 11.70
C GLY A 303 6.43 7.49 12.66
N THR A 304 6.66 8.80 12.66
CA THR A 304 5.95 9.76 13.50
C THR A 304 4.74 10.32 12.77
N PRO A 305 3.63 10.65 13.46
CA PRO A 305 2.50 11.35 12.87
C PRO A 305 2.93 12.66 12.20
N PHE A 306 2.27 13.02 11.10
CA PHE A 306 2.41 14.35 10.52
C PHE A 306 1.96 15.41 11.53
N ARG A 307 2.54 16.60 11.50
CA ARG A 307 2.25 17.68 12.47
C ARG A 307 0.78 18.08 12.53
N SER A 308 0.08 17.97 11.43
CA SER A 308 -1.36 18.26 11.34
C SER A 308 -2.25 17.20 11.99
N ASN A 309 -1.68 16.03 12.36
CA ASN A 309 -2.43 14.88 12.85
C ASN A 309 -2.16 14.67 14.34
N VAL A 310 -3.21 14.50 15.12
CA VAL A 310 -3.13 14.02 16.50
C VAL A 310 -3.48 12.54 16.50
N VAL A 311 -2.56 11.72 17.03
CA VAL A 311 -2.75 10.28 17.18
C VAL A 311 -2.83 9.93 18.66
N LYS A 312 -3.83 9.14 19.04
CA LYS A 312 -4.02 8.62 20.39
C LYS A 312 -4.25 7.12 20.33
N ILE A 313 -3.78 6.39 21.31
CA ILE A 313 -4.10 4.98 21.50
C ILE A 313 -5.22 4.87 22.54
N ALA A 314 -6.31 4.21 22.20
CA ALA A 314 -7.42 3.94 23.10
C ALA A 314 -7.07 2.80 24.09
N ASP A 315 -7.88 2.62 25.13
CA ASP A 315 -7.63 1.60 26.17
C ASP A 315 -7.60 0.17 25.63
N ASP A 316 -8.30 -0.09 24.53
CA ASP A 316 -8.29 -1.38 23.82
C ASP A 316 -7.18 -1.49 22.76
N GLY A 317 -6.27 -0.53 22.72
CA GLY A 317 -5.15 -0.47 21.78
C GLY A 317 -5.51 0.09 20.39
N GLU A 318 -6.75 0.52 20.14
CA GLU A 318 -7.15 1.08 18.86
C GLU A 318 -6.49 2.44 18.62
N ILE A 319 -5.98 2.63 17.40
CA ILE A 319 -5.41 3.90 16.94
C ILE A 319 -6.55 4.85 16.61
N LEU A 320 -6.58 5.99 17.29
CA LEU A 320 -7.52 7.09 17.07
C LEU A 320 -6.80 8.26 16.40
N ILE A 321 -7.44 8.87 15.42
CA ILE A 321 -6.87 9.99 14.65
C ILE A 321 -7.81 11.19 14.72
N LYS A 322 -7.22 12.37 14.94
CA LYS A 322 -7.92 13.65 14.86
C LYS A 322 -7.06 14.62 14.07
N GLY A 323 -7.67 15.35 13.14
CA GLY A 323 -6.99 16.32 12.29
C GLY A 323 -7.82 16.67 11.07
N GLU A 324 -7.35 17.64 10.31
CA GLU A 324 -8.01 18.08 9.07
C GLU A 324 -7.95 16.98 7.99
N ASN A 325 -7.02 16.05 8.11
CA ASN A 325 -6.90 14.88 7.24
C ASN A 325 -8.03 13.86 7.38
N VAL A 326 -8.83 13.92 8.44
CA VAL A 326 -9.97 13.01 8.64
C VAL A 326 -11.06 13.30 7.61
N MET A 327 -11.60 12.24 7.00
CA MET A 327 -12.69 12.32 6.02
C MET A 327 -13.91 13.10 6.54
N LEU A 328 -14.71 13.64 5.64
CA LEU A 328 -16.00 14.24 6.00
C LEU A 328 -17.04 13.18 6.39
N GLY A 329 -16.91 11.98 5.92
CA GLY A 329 -17.78 10.84 6.19
C GLY A 329 -17.85 9.88 5.02
N TYR A 330 -18.72 8.90 5.14
CA TYR A 330 -19.07 8.00 4.05
C TYR A 330 -20.23 8.57 3.23
N TRP A 331 -20.10 8.58 1.91
CA TRP A 331 -21.13 9.09 0.99
C TRP A 331 -22.43 8.33 1.17
N ASN A 332 -23.54 9.04 1.34
CA ASN A 332 -24.87 8.48 1.59
C ASN A 332 -24.98 7.49 2.78
N GLN A 333 -24.01 7.47 3.71
CA GLN A 333 -23.96 6.51 4.81
C GLN A 333 -23.67 7.19 6.16
N GLU A 334 -24.58 8.05 6.62
CA GLU A 334 -24.41 8.84 7.85
C GLU A 334 -24.25 7.95 9.10
N GLU A 335 -25.04 6.89 9.21
CA GLU A 335 -24.98 5.96 10.35
C GLU A 335 -23.62 5.20 10.39
N GLU A 336 -23.07 4.82 9.25
CA GLU A 336 -21.74 4.20 9.19
C GLU A 336 -20.65 5.23 9.55
N THR A 337 -20.85 6.49 9.18
CA THR A 337 -19.94 7.59 9.56
C THR A 337 -19.91 7.78 11.07
N LYS A 338 -21.08 7.84 11.73
CA LYS A 338 -21.20 7.97 13.19
C LYS A 338 -20.55 6.81 13.96
N LYS A 339 -20.49 5.61 13.37
CA LYS A 339 -19.83 4.46 14.00
C LYS A 339 -18.32 4.62 14.08
N VAL A 340 -17.71 5.32 13.10
CA VAL A 340 -16.25 5.44 13.00
C VAL A 340 -15.72 6.82 13.38
N ILE A 341 -16.53 7.88 13.33
CA ILE A 341 -16.17 9.23 13.81
C ILE A 341 -16.97 9.51 15.06
N LYS A 342 -16.29 9.60 16.21
CA LYS A 342 -16.89 9.87 17.52
C LYS A 342 -16.14 11.01 18.19
N GLU A 343 -16.83 12.04 18.59
CA GLU A 343 -16.26 13.24 19.25
C GLU A 343 -15.09 13.87 18.49
N GLY A 344 -15.18 13.80 17.15
CA GLY A 344 -14.13 14.30 16.24
C GLY A 344 -12.89 13.39 16.12
N TRP A 345 -12.91 12.18 16.69
CA TRP A 345 -11.88 11.16 16.52
C TRP A 345 -12.32 10.09 15.52
N LEU A 346 -11.47 9.83 14.55
CA LEU A 346 -11.60 8.68 13.66
C LEU A 346 -11.12 7.42 14.35
N HIS A 347 -11.99 6.45 14.54
CA HIS A 347 -11.70 5.10 14.99
C HIS A 347 -11.23 4.26 13.80
N THR A 348 -9.94 3.98 13.72
CA THR A 348 -9.34 3.41 12.51
C THR A 348 -9.61 1.92 12.33
N GLY A 349 -9.93 1.23 13.42
CA GLY A 349 -9.98 -0.23 13.46
C GLY A 349 -8.60 -0.91 13.35
N ASP A 350 -7.52 -0.15 13.41
CA ASP A 350 -6.15 -0.65 13.48
C ASP A 350 -5.65 -0.57 14.94
N ILE A 351 -4.91 -1.58 15.39
CA ILE A 351 -4.32 -1.67 16.72
C ILE A 351 -2.85 -1.30 16.65
N GLY A 352 -2.37 -0.54 17.63
CA GLY A 352 -0.98 -0.12 17.64
C GLY A 352 -0.53 0.50 18.96
N GLU A 353 0.71 0.96 18.96
CA GLU A 353 1.35 1.59 20.10
C GLU A 353 2.21 2.80 19.65
N LEU A 354 2.34 3.79 20.53
CA LEU A 354 3.27 4.91 20.37
C LEU A 354 4.44 4.74 21.33
N ASP A 355 5.66 4.83 20.83
CA ASP A 355 6.83 4.86 21.69
C ASP A 355 7.06 6.26 22.30
N HIS A 356 8.00 6.37 23.24
CA HIS A 356 8.36 7.61 23.92
C HIS A 356 8.89 8.74 22.99
N ASN A 357 9.21 8.42 21.73
CA ASN A 357 9.60 9.36 20.69
C ASN A 357 8.48 9.59 19.66
N ASN A 358 7.24 9.23 19.96
CA ASN A 358 6.07 9.32 19.10
C ASN A 358 6.17 8.50 17.79
N TYR A 359 6.99 7.45 17.74
CA TYR A 359 6.93 6.53 16.62
C TYR A 359 5.74 5.59 16.79
N LEU A 360 4.91 5.56 15.75
CA LEU A 360 3.74 4.70 15.71
C LEU A 360 4.14 3.32 15.19
N LYS A 361 3.71 2.28 15.89
CA LYS A 361 3.86 0.89 15.47
C LYS A 361 2.50 0.26 15.36
N ILE A 362 2.20 -0.29 14.18
CA ILE A 362 0.96 -1.03 13.94
C ILE A 362 1.19 -2.48 14.30
N THR A 363 0.30 -3.05 15.08
CA THR A 363 0.39 -4.46 15.48
C THR A 363 -0.54 -5.33 14.68
N ASP A 364 -1.79 -4.87 14.44
CA ASP A 364 -2.77 -5.58 13.60
C ASP A 364 -4.01 -4.74 13.26
N ARG A 365 -4.98 -5.38 12.59
CA ARG A 365 -6.34 -4.90 12.42
C ARG A 365 -7.30 -5.55 13.39
N LYS A 366 -8.06 -4.76 14.13
CA LYS A 366 -9.02 -5.20 15.14
C LYS A 366 -9.99 -6.29 14.62
N LYS A 367 -10.43 -6.17 13.36
CA LYS A 367 -11.36 -7.12 12.70
C LYS A 367 -10.68 -8.40 12.20
N ASP A 368 -9.37 -8.38 12.01
CA ASP A 368 -8.60 -9.48 11.44
C ASP A 368 -7.85 -10.29 12.52
N ILE A 369 -7.76 -9.76 13.74
CA ILE A 369 -7.19 -10.47 14.89
C ILE A 369 -7.92 -11.79 15.08
N ILE A 370 -7.16 -12.86 15.17
CA ILE A 370 -7.62 -14.18 15.56
C ILE A 370 -7.63 -14.23 17.08
N VAL A 371 -8.80 -14.46 17.68
CA VAL A 371 -8.91 -14.73 19.11
C VAL A 371 -9.07 -16.24 19.29
N ASN A 372 -8.02 -16.91 19.77
CA ASN A 372 -8.05 -18.36 19.99
C ASN A 372 -8.95 -18.73 21.19
N LEU A 373 -9.16 -20.02 21.43
CA LEU A 373 -9.94 -20.47 22.59
C LEU A 373 -9.30 -20.10 23.95
N GLY A 374 -8.00 -19.84 23.98
CA GLY A 374 -7.30 -19.36 25.17
C GLY A 374 -7.48 -17.87 25.45
N GLY A 375 -8.12 -17.12 24.54
CA GLY A 375 -8.29 -15.67 24.64
C GLY A 375 -7.09 -14.85 24.14
N ASP A 376 -6.07 -15.50 23.53
CA ASP A 376 -4.92 -14.81 23.00
C ASP A 376 -5.25 -14.12 21.68
N ASN A 377 -4.79 -12.88 21.53
CA ASN A 377 -4.87 -12.11 20.31
C ASN A 377 -3.68 -12.44 19.40
N ILE A 378 -3.94 -12.97 18.22
CA ILE A 378 -2.93 -13.42 17.28
C ILE A 378 -3.09 -12.66 15.97
N SER A 379 -1.99 -12.08 15.46
CA SER A 379 -1.93 -11.42 14.17
C SER A 379 -1.77 -12.42 13.02
N PRO A 380 -2.80 -12.70 12.22
CA PRO A 380 -2.64 -13.59 11.08
C PRO A 380 -1.74 -12.99 10.00
N SER A 381 -1.83 -11.67 9.78
CA SER A 381 -1.04 -10.98 8.75
C SER A 381 0.46 -11.05 9.02
N LYS A 382 0.89 -11.01 10.29
CA LYS A 382 2.29 -11.19 10.69
C LYS A 382 2.79 -12.57 10.25
N ILE A 383 2.02 -13.61 10.52
CA ILE A 383 2.38 -15.00 10.23
C ILE A 383 2.38 -15.24 8.72
N GLU A 384 1.37 -14.75 8.00
CA GLU A 384 1.25 -14.83 6.54
C GLU A 384 2.43 -14.17 5.85
N ASN A 385 2.84 -12.99 6.31
CA ASN A 385 4.02 -12.32 5.78
C ASN A 385 5.29 -13.16 5.97
N ILE A 386 5.48 -13.76 7.14
CA ILE A 386 6.64 -14.62 7.42
C ILE A 386 6.61 -15.87 6.51
N LEU A 387 5.44 -16.48 6.32
CA LEU A 387 5.28 -17.64 5.43
C LEU A 387 5.69 -17.28 4.00
N CYS A 388 5.22 -16.16 3.48
CA CYS A 388 5.51 -15.70 2.12
C CYS A 388 6.94 -15.19 1.90
N LEU A 389 7.82 -15.16 2.92
CA LEU A 389 9.26 -14.95 2.73
C LEU A 389 9.95 -16.16 2.11
N ASN A 390 9.35 -17.35 2.22
CA ASN A 390 9.90 -18.56 1.61
C ASN A 390 9.51 -18.63 0.12
N GLN A 391 10.47 -18.97 -0.72
CA GLN A 391 10.31 -19.00 -2.19
C GLN A 391 9.28 -20.03 -2.68
N LEU A 392 9.02 -21.07 -1.91
CA LEU A 392 8.02 -22.10 -2.24
C LEU A 392 6.60 -21.69 -1.94
N ILE A 393 6.40 -20.57 -1.21
CA ILE A 393 5.07 -20.07 -0.78
C ILE A 393 4.76 -18.77 -1.51
N GLU A 394 3.81 -18.80 -2.42
CA GLU A 394 3.39 -17.65 -3.20
C GLU A 394 2.40 -16.76 -2.42
N GLN A 395 1.43 -17.41 -1.78
CA GLN A 395 0.44 -16.75 -0.92
C GLN A 395 0.10 -17.66 0.26
N SER A 396 -0.40 -17.07 1.33
CA SER A 396 -0.84 -17.82 2.50
C SER A 396 -2.04 -17.15 3.17
N PHE A 397 -2.86 -17.96 3.83
CA PHE A 397 -4.00 -17.52 4.62
C PHE A 397 -4.02 -18.30 5.93
N VAL A 398 -3.98 -17.58 7.06
CA VAL A 398 -3.96 -18.16 8.41
C VAL A 398 -5.34 -18.06 9.03
N TYR A 399 -5.78 -19.17 9.64
CA TYR A 399 -7.06 -19.29 10.32
C TYR A 399 -6.89 -19.95 11.69
N GLY A 400 -7.74 -19.57 12.66
CA GLY A 400 -7.69 -20.11 14.04
C GLY A 400 -8.63 -19.42 15.01
N ASP A 401 -9.54 -18.56 14.50
CA ASP A 401 -10.50 -17.86 15.36
C ASP A 401 -11.39 -18.87 16.10
N LYS A 402 -11.48 -18.74 17.42
CA LYS A 402 -12.18 -19.67 18.33
C LYS A 402 -11.74 -21.13 18.18
N LYS A 403 -10.47 -21.35 17.85
CA LYS A 403 -9.86 -22.69 17.73
C LYS A 403 -8.68 -22.85 18.71
N ASN A 404 -8.28 -24.10 18.98
CA ASN A 404 -7.17 -24.40 19.90
C ASN A 404 -5.78 -24.08 19.32
N TYR A 405 -5.67 -24.01 17.99
CA TYR A 405 -4.40 -23.77 17.29
C TYR A 405 -4.65 -23.16 15.91
N LEU A 406 -3.58 -22.65 15.30
CA LEU A 406 -3.64 -22.09 13.98
C LEU A 406 -3.42 -23.14 12.88
N VAL A 407 -4.12 -22.94 11.78
CA VAL A 407 -3.93 -23.68 10.53
C VAL A 407 -3.69 -22.71 9.39
N ALA A 408 -3.11 -23.17 8.28
CA ALA A 408 -2.84 -22.35 7.13
C ALA A 408 -3.32 -22.98 5.81
N ILE A 409 -3.75 -22.13 4.89
CA ILE A 409 -3.83 -22.44 3.47
C ILE A 409 -2.52 -21.91 2.85
N ILE A 410 -1.82 -22.74 2.12
CA ILE A 410 -0.57 -22.41 1.44
C ILE A 410 -0.81 -22.51 -0.06
N VAL A 411 -0.60 -21.42 -0.77
CA VAL A 411 -0.59 -21.38 -2.24
C VAL A 411 0.85 -21.52 -2.72
N CYS A 412 1.08 -22.40 -3.66
CA CYS A 412 2.41 -22.65 -4.23
C CYS A 412 2.33 -23.11 -5.69
N GLY A 413 3.47 -23.09 -6.40
CA GLY A 413 3.56 -23.61 -7.77
C GLY A 413 3.21 -25.10 -7.86
N LYS A 414 2.70 -25.53 -9.01
CA LYS A 414 2.22 -26.91 -9.24
C LYS A 414 3.28 -27.99 -9.04
N GLU A 415 4.55 -27.60 -9.12
CA GLU A 415 5.72 -28.49 -8.90
C GLU A 415 6.06 -28.70 -7.42
N VAL A 416 5.44 -27.94 -6.52
CA VAL A 416 5.71 -27.99 -5.09
C VAL A 416 4.73 -28.96 -4.41
N ASN A 417 5.25 -29.85 -3.58
CA ASN A 417 4.44 -30.82 -2.84
C ASN A 417 4.47 -30.59 -1.32
N LYS A 418 3.63 -31.35 -0.61
CA LYS A 418 3.47 -31.20 0.84
C LYS A 418 4.73 -31.54 1.63
N GLU A 419 5.53 -32.48 1.16
CA GLU A 419 6.78 -32.92 1.79
C GLU A 419 7.83 -31.80 1.76
N GLN A 420 7.85 -30.98 0.71
CA GLN A 420 8.73 -29.81 0.59
C GLN A 420 8.30 -28.65 1.47
N ILE A 421 6.98 -28.45 1.67
CA ILE A 421 6.45 -27.37 2.50
C ILE A 421 6.54 -27.68 4.01
N LYS A 422 6.40 -28.94 4.42
CA LYS A 422 6.45 -29.35 5.83
C LYS A 422 7.69 -28.84 6.57
N PRO A 423 8.95 -29.07 6.09
CA PRO A 423 10.14 -28.57 6.76
C PRO A 423 10.22 -27.03 6.76
N VAL A 424 9.64 -26.36 5.76
CA VAL A 424 9.53 -24.90 5.73
C VAL A 424 8.67 -24.38 6.88
N ILE A 425 7.48 -24.96 7.08
CA ILE A 425 6.58 -24.61 8.18
C ILE A 425 7.24 -24.91 9.54
N GLU A 426 7.89 -26.06 9.69
CA GLU A 426 8.63 -26.43 10.90
C GLU A 426 9.73 -25.42 11.24
N ASN A 427 10.49 -24.99 10.25
CA ASN A 427 11.54 -23.98 10.43
C ASN A 427 10.95 -22.60 10.82
N ILE A 428 9.88 -22.15 10.15
CA ILE A 428 9.18 -20.90 10.47
C ILE A 428 8.61 -20.96 11.89
N ASN A 429 8.01 -22.08 12.29
CA ASN A 429 7.47 -22.28 13.62
C ASN A 429 8.51 -22.17 14.75
N ARG A 430 9.82 -22.34 14.47
CA ARG A 430 10.88 -22.12 15.46
C ARG A 430 11.05 -20.65 15.83
N SER A 431 10.69 -19.74 14.93
CA SER A 431 10.76 -18.29 15.14
C SER A 431 9.46 -17.70 15.70
N LEU A 432 8.38 -18.49 15.75
CA LEU A 432 7.07 -18.07 16.23
C LEU A 432 6.85 -18.47 17.70
N SER A 433 6.08 -17.66 18.43
CA SER A 433 5.61 -18.00 19.78
C SER A 433 4.75 -19.25 19.75
N SER A 434 4.53 -19.88 20.91
CA SER A 434 3.77 -21.13 21.02
C SER A 434 2.36 -21.03 20.45
N ILE A 435 1.70 -19.89 20.63
CA ILE A 435 0.32 -19.61 20.17
C ILE A 435 0.25 -19.27 18.69
N GLU A 436 1.34 -18.79 18.08
CA GLU A 436 1.42 -18.41 16.68
C GLU A 436 1.80 -19.57 15.73
N LYS A 437 2.17 -20.74 16.28
CA LYS A 437 2.63 -21.87 15.48
C LYS A 437 1.52 -22.47 14.62
N ILE A 438 1.82 -22.66 13.33
CA ILE A 438 0.94 -23.40 12.41
C ILE A 438 1.06 -24.90 12.70
N LYS A 439 -0.03 -25.52 13.11
CA LYS A 439 -0.08 -26.97 13.46
C LYS A 439 -0.38 -27.85 12.25
N LYS A 440 -1.27 -27.40 11.36
CA LYS A 440 -1.64 -28.13 10.16
C LYS A 440 -1.81 -27.15 9.01
N PHE A 441 -1.70 -27.63 7.78
CA PHE A 441 -1.93 -26.82 6.60
C PHE A 441 -2.52 -27.63 5.43
N ILE A 442 -3.19 -26.94 4.54
CA ILE A 442 -3.59 -27.45 3.22
C ILE A 442 -2.75 -26.75 2.16
N LEU A 443 -2.42 -27.51 1.12
CA LEU A 443 -1.73 -27.02 -0.05
C LEU A 443 -2.74 -26.84 -1.17
N ILE A 444 -2.70 -25.69 -1.82
CA ILE A 444 -3.48 -25.39 -2.99
C ILE A 444 -2.60 -24.79 -4.08
N TYR A 445 -3.02 -24.93 -5.34
CA TYR A 445 -2.28 -24.48 -6.52
C TYR A 445 -2.98 -23.34 -7.25
N ASP A 446 -4.24 -23.07 -6.88
CA ASP A 446 -5.00 -21.97 -7.42
C ASP A 446 -4.71 -20.70 -6.61
N GLU A 447 -4.21 -19.70 -7.28
CA GLU A 447 -3.89 -18.41 -6.65
C GLU A 447 -5.15 -17.67 -6.20
N PHE A 448 -5.01 -16.89 -5.13
CA PHE A 448 -5.96 -15.84 -4.80
C PHE A 448 -5.78 -14.68 -5.79
N THR A 449 -6.85 -14.29 -6.49
CA THR A 449 -6.81 -13.23 -7.49
C THR A 449 -7.93 -12.21 -7.27
N ILE A 450 -7.86 -11.10 -8.00
CA ILE A 450 -8.94 -10.12 -8.04
C ILE A 450 -10.15 -10.75 -8.75
N ASP A 451 -9.93 -11.49 -9.83
CA ASP A 451 -10.98 -12.07 -10.68
C ASP A 451 -11.80 -13.13 -9.94
N ASN A 452 -11.16 -13.95 -9.09
CA ASN A 452 -11.89 -14.93 -8.25
C ASN A 452 -12.45 -14.30 -6.96
N GLY A 453 -12.31 -12.99 -6.79
CA GLY A 453 -12.84 -12.23 -5.68
C GLY A 453 -12.13 -12.43 -4.35
N MET A 454 -11.00 -13.14 -4.30
CA MET A 454 -10.25 -13.42 -3.07
C MET A 454 -9.26 -12.32 -2.71
N LEU A 455 -8.90 -11.45 -3.68
CA LEU A 455 -8.10 -10.24 -3.44
C LEU A 455 -8.91 -8.98 -3.70
N THR A 456 -8.48 -7.90 -3.04
CA THR A 456 -8.90 -6.54 -3.39
C THR A 456 -8.10 -6.06 -4.63
N PRO A 457 -8.52 -4.96 -5.31
CA PRO A 457 -7.71 -4.35 -6.38
C PRO A 457 -6.28 -3.96 -5.94
N THR A 458 -6.06 -3.78 -4.64
CA THR A 458 -4.75 -3.51 -4.04
C THR A 458 -4.05 -4.77 -3.52
N LEU A 459 -4.47 -5.94 -4.00
CA LEU A 459 -3.89 -7.25 -3.69
C LEU A 459 -3.93 -7.67 -2.20
N LYS A 460 -4.88 -7.12 -1.42
CA LYS A 460 -5.12 -7.55 -0.03
C LYS A 460 -6.09 -8.72 0.02
N LEU A 461 -5.88 -9.67 0.94
CA LEU A 461 -6.75 -10.82 1.13
C LEU A 461 -8.17 -10.40 1.57
N LYS A 462 -9.18 -10.85 0.86
CA LYS A 462 -10.58 -10.77 1.29
C LYS A 462 -10.90 -11.96 2.20
N ARG A 463 -10.49 -11.88 3.48
CA ARG A 463 -10.53 -12.98 4.46
C ARG A 463 -11.88 -13.69 4.52
N LYS A 464 -13.00 -12.96 4.51
CA LYS A 464 -14.35 -13.54 4.54
C LYS A 464 -14.64 -14.41 3.31
N VAL A 465 -14.18 -13.98 2.12
CA VAL A 465 -14.39 -14.73 0.87
C VAL A 465 -13.53 -16.00 0.89
N ILE A 466 -12.25 -15.88 1.24
CA ILE A 466 -11.34 -17.03 1.32
C ILE A 466 -11.88 -18.04 2.35
N ASN A 467 -12.26 -17.57 3.52
CA ASN A 467 -12.83 -18.44 4.56
C ASN A 467 -14.07 -19.18 4.08
N LYS A 468 -15.01 -18.47 3.43
CA LYS A 468 -16.23 -19.09 2.85
C LYS A 468 -15.89 -20.17 1.84
N ASN A 469 -14.93 -19.92 0.95
CA ASN A 469 -14.58 -20.84 -0.14
C ASN A 469 -13.87 -22.11 0.38
N TYR A 470 -13.07 -21.97 1.42
CA TYR A 470 -12.24 -23.06 1.96
C TYR A 470 -12.72 -23.60 3.32
N LEU A 471 -13.87 -23.15 3.84
CA LEU A 471 -14.35 -23.49 5.18
C LEU A 471 -14.38 -25.02 5.42
N LYS A 472 -14.93 -25.78 4.47
CA LYS A 472 -15.00 -27.26 4.60
C LYS A 472 -13.63 -27.93 4.68
N GLN A 473 -12.63 -27.37 4.02
CA GLN A 473 -11.27 -27.90 4.02
C GLN A 473 -10.53 -27.48 5.29
N ILE A 474 -10.75 -26.25 5.74
CA ILE A 474 -10.19 -25.70 7.01
C ILE A 474 -10.72 -26.52 8.19
N GLU A 475 -12.04 -26.78 8.27
CA GLU A 475 -12.65 -27.53 9.37
C GLU A 475 -12.14 -28.97 9.49
N LYS A 476 -11.72 -29.60 8.39
CA LYS A 476 -11.11 -30.93 8.40
C LYS A 476 -9.70 -30.95 9.04
N LEU A 477 -9.11 -29.79 9.26
CA LEU A 477 -7.79 -29.69 9.91
C LEU A 477 -7.89 -29.70 11.44
N TYR A 478 -9.07 -29.45 12.00
CA TYR A 478 -9.31 -29.51 13.45
C TYR A 478 -9.82 -30.85 13.87
#